data_2baceb90c93643b21f330e1874a0f127
#
_entry.id   2baceb90c93643b21f330e1874a0f127
#
_cell.length_a   1.000
_cell.length_b   1.000
_cell.length_c   1.000
_cell.angle_alpha   90.00
_cell.angle_beta   90.00
_cell.angle_gamma   90.00
#
_symmetry.space_group_name_H-M   'P 1'
#
loop_
_entity.id
_entity.type
_entity.pdbx_description
1 polymer ?
#
loop_
_entity_poly.entity_id
_entity_poly.type
_entity_poly.pdbx_seq_one_letter_code
_entity_poly.pdbx_strand_id
1 'polypeptide(L)'
;MLWTKNETLGILKFHLKKSKVPDFFYFSTGKWKRDTSSCISRVRSKFGPNKLIVRSSAANEDSEHDSMAGKYRSVSNILASRKDELAEAVSLVFADYGPGNHERDGVIVQLMIENVLMSGVVFTYDYRSSGPYYVINYDDQTGRTDTVTQGNEYSNRTLYILRGSTEFVRSPRFKALLHSVEEIESLFNSRPLDIEFAVDPKSEVYIFQARPITTIKDDKNSASQKVRSVLDDIEKLISVRFGPKPGLLGNRSVFGQMPDWNPAEIIGQTPRPLA
;
A
#
# COMPACT_ATOMS: atom_id res chain seq x y z
N MET A 1 19.21 -10.84 -3.49
CA MET A 1 18.54 -11.96 -2.80
C MET A 1 17.12 -11.50 -2.55
N LEU A 2 16.15 -12.17 -3.15
CA LEU A 2 14.72 -11.87 -2.93
C LEU A 2 14.29 -12.68 -1.71
N TRP A 3 13.70 -11.99 -0.76
CA TRP A 3 13.10 -12.60 0.42
C TRP A 3 11.67 -13.02 0.13
N THR A 4 11.23 -14.13 0.70
CA THR A 4 9.82 -14.51 0.68
C THR A 4 9.01 -13.51 1.54
N LYS A 5 7.69 -13.44 1.32
CA LYS A 5 6.78 -12.58 2.12
C LYS A 5 6.97 -12.79 3.64
N ASN A 6 7.13 -14.05 4.08
CA ASN A 6 7.40 -14.37 5.47
C ASN A 6 8.73 -13.79 5.98
N GLU A 7 9.82 -13.97 5.21
CA GLU A 7 11.15 -13.46 5.59
C GLU A 7 11.14 -11.95 5.67
N THR A 8 10.54 -11.29 4.68
CA THR A 8 10.37 -9.82 4.66
C THR A 8 9.60 -9.33 5.89
N LEU A 9 8.43 -9.91 6.18
CA LEU A 9 7.64 -9.51 7.35
C LEU A 9 8.37 -9.75 8.67
N GLY A 10 9.18 -10.81 8.77
CA GLY A 10 10.02 -11.10 9.93
C GLY A 10 11.05 -10.00 10.17
N ILE A 11 11.75 -9.57 9.12
CA ILE A 11 12.74 -8.49 9.17
C ILE A 11 12.05 -7.17 9.54
N LEU A 12 10.98 -6.81 8.85
CA LEU A 12 10.23 -5.59 9.12
C LEU A 12 9.73 -5.54 10.57
N LYS A 13 9.18 -6.64 11.08
CA LYS A 13 8.68 -6.74 12.45
C LYS A 13 9.75 -6.41 13.51
N PHE A 14 11.00 -6.75 13.23
CA PHE A 14 12.11 -6.51 14.14
C PHE A 14 12.66 -5.08 14.05
N HIS A 15 12.66 -4.50 12.86
CA HIS A 15 13.35 -3.22 12.61
C HIS A 15 12.44 -1.98 12.63
N LEU A 16 11.14 -2.13 12.32
CA LEU A 16 10.24 -0.98 12.23
C LEU A 16 9.95 -0.36 13.60
N LYS A 17 10.02 0.98 13.64
CA LYS A 17 9.73 1.82 14.82
C LYS A 17 8.53 2.73 14.60
N LYS A 18 8.28 3.12 13.34
CA LYS A 18 7.20 4.05 12.95
C LYS A 18 5.93 3.33 12.52
N SER A 19 6.00 2.03 12.33
CA SER A 19 4.86 1.18 11.97
C SER A 19 4.98 -0.18 12.61
N LYS A 20 3.92 -0.98 12.50
CA LYS A 20 3.85 -2.33 13.07
C LYS A 20 3.59 -3.37 12.00
N VAL A 21 4.17 -4.54 12.16
CA VAL A 21 3.73 -5.74 11.46
C VAL A 21 2.80 -6.51 12.40
N PRO A 22 1.54 -6.78 12.02
CA PRO A 22 0.65 -7.58 12.84
C PRO A 22 1.27 -8.92 13.19
N ASP A 23 1.00 -9.42 14.37
CA ASP A 23 1.51 -10.71 14.82
C ASP A 23 1.09 -11.82 13.86
N PHE A 24 2.02 -12.72 13.54
CA PHE A 24 1.77 -13.83 12.63
C PHE A 24 2.54 -15.09 13.02
N PHE A 25 2.08 -16.22 12.48
CA PHE A 25 2.81 -17.46 12.37
C PHE A 25 3.06 -17.79 10.90
N TYR A 26 4.21 -18.36 10.62
CA TYR A 26 4.51 -18.98 9.35
C TYR A 26 4.58 -20.50 9.53
N PHE A 27 3.95 -21.22 8.63
CA PHE A 27 4.02 -22.67 8.52
C PHE A 27 4.37 -23.07 7.09
N SER A 28 5.50 -23.77 6.91
CA SER A 28 5.78 -24.40 5.62
C SER A 28 4.79 -25.55 5.36
N THR A 29 4.57 -25.86 4.09
CA THR A 29 3.71 -26.98 3.67
C THR A 29 4.09 -28.28 4.38
N GLY A 30 5.39 -28.56 4.47
CA GLY A 30 5.88 -29.78 5.14
C GLY A 30 5.61 -29.79 6.64
N LYS A 31 5.77 -28.66 7.33
CA LYS A 31 5.45 -28.55 8.77
C LYS A 31 3.96 -28.74 9.04
N TRP A 32 3.13 -28.07 8.24
CA TRP A 32 1.69 -28.20 8.37
C TRP A 32 1.20 -29.63 8.18
N LYS A 33 1.66 -30.32 7.11
CA LYS A 33 1.26 -31.71 6.83
C LYS A 33 1.72 -32.69 7.92
N ARG A 34 2.88 -32.46 8.54
CA ARG A 34 3.42 -33.35 9.58
C ARG A 34 2.71 -33.20 10.91
N ASP A 35 2.32 -31.98 11.29
CA ASP A 35 1.80 -31.71 12.64
C ASP A 35 0.78 -30.54 12.63
N THR A 36 -0.31 -30.75 11.92
CA THR A 36 -1.42 -29.78 11.83
C THR A 36 -1.97 -29.44 13.19
N SER A 37 -2.12 -30.42 14.08
CA SER A 37 -2.70 -30.23 15.40
C SER A 37 -1.89 -29.28 16.28
N SER A 38 -0.56 -29.42 16.27
CA SER A 38 0.34 -28.52 17.00
C SER A 38 0.34 -27.12 16.39
N CYS A 39 0.34 -26.99 15.05
CA CYS A 39 0.23 -25.70 14.38
C CYS A 39 -1.05 -24.97 14.80
N ILE A 40 -2.20 -25.62 14.76
CA ILE A 40 -3.48 -25.04 15.17
C ILE A 40 -3.46 -24.68 16.67
N SER A 41 -2.95 -25.55 17.53
CA SER A 41 -2.85 -25.28 18.96
C SER A 41 -2.04 -24.03 19.27
N ARG A 42 -0.91 -23.85 18.60
CA ARG A 42 -0.05 -22.64 18.74
C ARG A 42 -0.79 -21.36 18.30
N VAL A 43 -1.51 -21.40 17.20
CA VAL A 43 -2.30 -20.27 16.71
C VAL A 43 -3.38 -19.90 17.72
N ARG A 44 -4.13 -20.90 18.20
CA ARG A 44 -5.20 -20.70 19.19
C ARG A 44 -4.68 -20.17 20.54
N SER A 45 -3.57 -20.70 21.01
CA SER A 45 -2.94 -20.25 22.25
C SER A 45 -2.50 -18.78 22.18
N LYS A 46 -1.98 -18.35 21.02
CA LYS A 46 -1.49 -16.97 20.86
C LYS A 46 -2.61 -15.96 20.59
N PHE A 47 -3.55 -16.30 19.73
CA PHE A 47 -4.51 -15.34 19.22
C PHE A 47 -5.88 -15.40 19.89
N GLY A 48 -6.17 -16.48 20.63
CA GLY A 48 -7.41 -16.60 21.43
C GLY A 48 -8.67 -16.43 20.58
N PRO A 49 -9.54 -15.45 20.92
CA PRO A 49 -10.80 -15.20 20.19
C PRO A 49 -10.65 -14.29 18.99
N ASN A 50 -9.45 -13.82 18.68
CA ASN A 50 -9.25 -12.83 17.63
C ASN A 50 -9.47 -13.40 16.24
N LYS A 51 -9.80 -12.51 15.30
CA LYS A 51 -9.90 -12.83 13.89
C LYS A 51 -8.54 -12.87 13.22
N LEU A 52 -8.40 -13.77 12.28
CA LEU A 52 -7.18 -14.03 11.54
C LEU A 52 -7.43 -13.87 10.05
N ILE A 53 -6.32 -13.63 9.33
CA ILE A 53 -6.22 -13.79 7.89
C ILE A 53 -5.14 -14.84 7.59
N VAL A 54 -5.46 -15.77 6.68
CA VAL A 54 -4.53 -16.76 6.16
C VAL A 54 -4.11 -16.31 4.76
N ARG A 55 -2.80 -16.13 4.56
CA ARG A 55 -2.22 -15.61 3.31
C ARG A 55 -1.17 -16.56 2.76
N SER A 56 -1.02 -16.56 1.46
CA SER A 56 0.08 -17.26 0.78
C SER A 56 1.45 -16.68 1.15
N SER A 57 2.47 -17.51 1.10
CA SER A 57 3.88 -17.13 1.11
C SER A 57 4.64 -18.15 0.26
N ALA A 58 4.43 -18.09 -1.05
CA ALA A 58 5.10 -18.97 -1.99
C ALA A 58 6.46 -18.41 -2.38
N ALA A 59 7.42 -19.32 -2.63
CA ALA A 59 8.78 -18.94 -3.02
C ALA A 59 8.82 -18.19 -4.37
N ASN A 60 7.84 -18.43 -5.24
CA ASN A 60 7.74 -17.85 -6.57
C ASN A 60 6.80 -16.61 -6.63
N GLU A 61 6.18 -16.22 -5.51
CA GLU A 61 5.22 -15.09 -5.47
C GLU A 61 5.91 -13.75 -5.73
N ASP A 62 7.16 -13.63 -5.30
CA ASP A 62 8.00 -12.43 -5.42
C ASP A 62 9.15 -12.62 -6.41
N SER A 63 8.95 -13.36 -7.54
CA SER A 63 9.99 -13.58 -8.55
C SER A 63 10.30 -12.30 -9.33
N GLU A 64 11.58 -12.17 -9.78
CA GLU A 64 12.05 -10.96 -10.51
C GLU A 64 11.35 -10.72 -11.87
N HIS A 65 10.70 -11.72 -12.42
CA HIS A 65 10.19 -11.66 -13.80
C HIS A 65 8.67 -11.54 -13.93
N ASP A 66 7.91 -11.93 -12.89
CA ASP A 66 6.45 -11.84 -12.92
C ASP A 66 5.90 -11.42 -11.57
N SER A 67 5.23 -10.27 -11.54
CA SER A 67 4.41 -9.87 -10.40
C SER A 67 3.15 -10.73 -10.38
N MET A 68 3.15 -11.79 -9.58
CA MET A 68 1.98 -12.67 -9.41
C MET A 68 0.98 -12.10 -8.39
N ALA A 69 0.84 -10.78 -8.32
CA ALA A 69 -0.12 -10.12 -7.44
C ALA A 69 -1.54 -10.63 -7.72
N GLY A 70 -2.22 -11.13 -6.69
CA GLY A 70 -3.59 -11.63 -6.79
C GLY A 70 -3.74 -13.06 -7.30
N LYS A 71 -2.66 -13.76 -7.63
CA LYS A 71 -2.74 -15.17 -8.09
C LYS A 71 -3.15 -16.13 -6.98
N TYR A 72 -2.67 -15.88 -5.77
CA TYR A 72 -2.96 -16.73 -4.62
C TYR A 72 -3.99 -16.07 -3.71
N ARG A 73 -4.96 -16.85 -3.26
CA ARG A 73 -6.02 -16.33 -2.39
C ARG A 73 -5.51 -16.03 -0.98
N SER A 74 -6.22 -15.12 -0.35
CA SER A 74 -6.18 -14.90 1.09
C SER A 74 -7.56 -15.21 1.67
N VAL A 75 -7.60 -15.88 2.83
CA VAL A 75 -8.85 -16.20 3.54
C VAL A 75 -8.89 -15.38 4.82
N SER A 76 -9.83 -14.45 4.91
CA SER A 76 -9.98 -13.52 6.02
C SER A 76 -11.15 -13.88 6.94
N ASN A 77 -11.26 -13.22 8.10
CA ASN A 77 -12.32 -13.38 9.10
C ASN A 77 -12.37 -14.76 9.77
N ILE A 78 -11.26 -15.47 9.84
CA ILE A 78 -11.16 -16.77 10.51
C ILE A 78 -11.03 -16.56 12.01
N LEU A 79 -11.93 -17.08 12.83
CA LEU A 79 -11.75 -17.06 14.28
C LEU A 79 -10.66 -18.04 14.71
N ALA A 80 -9.65 -17.56 15.42
CA ALA A 80 -8.54 -18.40 15.89
C ALA A 80 -9.00 -19.55 16.79
N SER A 81 -10.13 -19.39 17.48
CA SER A 81 -10.74 -20.43 18.32
C SER A 81 -11.35 -21.60 17.54
N ARG A 82 -11.71 -21.41 16.26
CA ARG A 82 -12.38 -22.40 15.41
C ARG A 82 -11.36 -23.19 14.61
N LYS A 83 -10.95 -24.35 15.17
CA LYS A 83 -9.88 -25.18 14.60
C LYS A 83 -10.17 -25.65 13.17
N ASP A 84 -11.42 -26.03 12.90
CA ASP A 84 -11.79 -26.62 11.61
C ASP A 84 -11.81 -25.55 10.51
N GLU A 85 -12.34 -24.35 10.78
CA GLU A 85 -12.28 -23.20 9.85
C GLU A 85 -10.82 -22.80 9.55
N LEU A 86 -9.96 -22.79 10.57
CA LEU A 86 -8.54 -22.47 10.37
C LEU A 86 -7.84 -23.54 9.50
N ALA A 87 -8.12 -24.83 9.74
CA ALA A 87 -7.56 -25.91 8.96
C ALA A 87 -8.03 -25.85 7.49
N GLU A 88 -9.31 -25.59 7.28
CA GLU A 88 -9.89 -25.41 5.95
C GLU A 88 -9.27 -24.22 5.21
N ALA A 89 -9.17 -23.05 5.87
CA ALA A 89 -8.58 -21.85 5.29
C ALA A 89 -7.13 -22.10 4.84
N VAL A 90 -6.33 -22.77 5.66
CA VAL A 90 -4.95 -23.13 5.31
C VAL A 90 -4.92 -24.10 4.13
N SER A 91 -5.81 -25.10 4.11
CA SER A 91 -5.90 -26.08 3.02
C SER A 91 -6.29 -25.42 1.70
N LEU A 92 -7.21 -24.45 1.72
CA LEU A 92 -7.58 -23.67 0.55
C LEU A 92 -6.41 -22.88 -0.04
N VAL A 93 -5.58 -22.24 0.81
CA VAL A 93 -4.39 -21.51 0.35
C VAL A 93 -3.35 -22.49 -0.23
N PHE A 94 -3.13 -23.65 0.39
CA PHE A 94 -2.21 -24.65 -0.15
C PHE A 94 -2.68 -25.25 -1.48
N ALA A 95 -3.98 -25.37 -1.70
CA ALA A 95 -4.53 -25.88 -2.95
C ALA A 95 -4.18 -24.99 -4.16
N ASP A 96 -4.01 -23.68 -3.95
CA ASP A 96 -3.66 -22.74 -5.00
C ASP A 96 -2.22 -22.89 -5.52
N TYR A 97 -1.33 -23.56 -4.76
CA TYR A 97 0.06 -23.74 -5.18
C TYR A 97 0.23 -24.80 -6.28
N GLY A 98 -0.79 -25.64 -6.52
CA GLY A 98 -0.72 -26.69 -7.54
C GLY A 98 0.24 -27.84 -7.20
N PRO A 99 0.44 -28.77 -8.15
CA PRO A 99 1.39 -29.85 -8.02
C PRO A 99 2.83 -29.31 -8.18
N GLY A 100 3.71 -29.62 -7.24
CA GLY A 100 5.12 -29.21 -7.27
C GLY A 100 5.50 -28.20 -6.19
N ASN A 101 4.80 -28.22 -5.05
CA ASN A 101 5.11 -27.39 -3.89
C ASN A 101 6.60 -27.42 -3.54
N HIS A 102 7.24 -26.25 -3.47
CA HIS A 102 8.60 -26.10 -2.99
C HIS A 102 8.64 -26.19 -1.46
N GLU A 103 9.76 -26.66 -0.90
CA GLU A 103 9.93 -26.71 0.57
C GLU A 103 9.78 -25.33 1.25
N ARG A 104 9.99 -24.25 0.48
CA ARG A 104 9.84 -22.86 0.94
C ARG A 104 8.41 -22.33 0.84
N ASP A 105 7.50 -23.07 0.22
CA ASP A 105 6.10 -22.66 0.15
C ASP A 105 5.44 -22.86 1.52
N GLY A 106 4.69 -21.86 1.92
CA GLY A 106 4.02 -21.87 3.21
C GLY A 106 2.86 -20.93 3.28
N VAL A 107 2.27 -20.87 4.45
CA VAL A 107 1.20 -19.92 4.77
C VAL A 107 1.60 -19.02 5.92
N ILE A 108 1.14 -17.79 5.86
CA ILE A 108 1.16 -16.82 6.95
C ILE A 108 -0.23 -16.78 7.55
N VAL A 109 -0.33 -17.13 8.84
CA VAL A 109 -1.54 -16.97 9.66
C VAL A 109 -1.33 -15.74 10.51
N GLN A 110 -2.01 -14.64 10.17
CA GLN A 110 -1.75 -13.31 10.72
C GLN A 110 -2.97 -12.76 11.44
N LEU A 111 -2.74 -12.01 12.51
CA LEU A 111 -3.77 -11.27 13.21
C LEU A 111 -4.43 -10.27 12.26
N MET A 112 -5.75 -10.32 12.14
CA MET A 112 -6.52 -9.37 11.34
C MET A 112 -6.63 -8.03 12.08
N ILE A 113 -6.36 -6.95 11.39
CA ILE A 113 -6.56 -5.61 11.93
C ILE A 113 -7.99 -5.18 11.63
N GLU A 114 -8.71 -4.84 12.68
CA GLU A 114 -10.08 -4.34 12.61
C GLU A 114 -10.12 -2.81 12.83
N ASN A 115 -11.24 -2.18 12.50
CA ASN A 115 -11.44 -0.72 12.64
C ASN A 115 -10.40 0.10 11.89
N VAL A 116 -10.19 -0.23 10.64
CA VAL A 116 -9.24 0.45 9.75
C VAL A 116 -9.86 1.76 9.26
N LEU A 117 -9.12 2.86 9.39
CA LEU A 117 -9.49 4.16 8.83
C LEU A 117 -9.17 4.24 7.34
N MET A 118 -8.08 3.59 6.93
CA MET A 118 -7.59 3.62 5.57
C MET A 118 -6.70 2.40 5.33
N SER A 119 -6.83 1.79 4.17
CA SER A 119 -5.94 0.71 3.74
C SER A 119 -5.64 0.81 2.25
N GLY A 120 -4.55 0.18 1.82
CA GLY A 120 -4.19 0.20 0.41
C GLY A 120 -2.77 -0.23 0.11
N VAL A 121 -2.26 0.30 -1.00
CA VAL A 121 -0.92 0.02 -1.52
C VAL A 121 -0.20 1.34 -1.79
N VAL A 122 1.06 1.43 -1.37
CA VAL A 122 1.97 2.52 -1.74
C VAL A 122 3.03 2.00 -2.68
N PHE A 123 3.10 2.57 -3.88
CA PHE A 123 4.27 2.45 -4.74
C PHE A 123 5.21 3.62 -4.43
N THR A 124 6.46 3.32 -4.10
CA THR A 124 7.41 4.37 -3.70
C THR A 124 7.99 5.14 -4.88
N TYR A 125 7.67 4.72 -6.10
CA TYR A 125 7.85 5.45 -7.34
C TYR A 125 6.66 5.21 -8.26
N ASP A 126 6.34 6.16 -9.12
CA ASP A 126 5.36 5.92 -10.17
C ASP A 126 5.94 4.93 -11.21
N TYR A 127 5.43 3.70 -11.21
CA TYR A 127 5.91 2.63 -12.09
C TYR A 127 5.61 2.88 -13.57
N ARG A 128 4.68 3.80 -13.91
CA ARG A 128 4.31 4.14 -15.29
C ARG A 128 5.28 5.15 -15.91
N SER A 129 5.58 6.20 -15.16
CA SER A 129 6.42 7.32 -15.62
C SER A 129 7.85 7.27 -15.07
N SER A 130 8.16 6.39 -14.12
CA SER A 130 9.38 6.42 -13.29
C SER A 130 9.54 7.76 -12.54
N GLY A 131 8.44 8.50 -12.38
CA GLY A 131 8.43 9.79 -11.70
C GLY A 131 8.68 9.65 -10.19
N PRO A 132 9.27 10.70 -9.55
CA PRO A 132 9.63 10.68 -8.15
C PRO A 132 8.43 10.93 -7.22
N TYR A 133 7.39 10.12 -7.36
CA TYR A 133 6.18 10.22 -6.57
C TYR A 133 5.93 8.97 -5.75
N TYR A 134 5.50 9.16 -4.50
CA TYR A 134 4.74 8.14 -3.80
C TYR A 134 3.34 8.09 -4.42
N VAL A 135 2.95 6.92 -4.92
CA VAL A 135 1.61 6.68 -5.48
C VAL A 135 0.84 5.82 -4.51
N ILE A 136 -0.15 6.41 -3.86
CA ILE A 136 -0.94 5.76 -2.81
C ILE A 136 -2.31 5.43 -3.38
N ASN A 137 -2.57 4.15 -3.62
CA ASN A 137 -3.90 3.63 -3.93
C ASN A 137 -4.56 3.17 -2.64
N TYR A 138 -5.68 3.77 -2.25
CA TYR A 138 -6.27 3.52 -0.94
C TYR A 138 -7.80 3.54 -0.96
N ASP A 139 -8.36 2.85 0.04
CA ASP A 139 -9.77 2.87 0.41
C ASP A 139 -9.89 3.43 1.83
N ASP A 140 -10.69 4.48 2.00
CA ASP A 140 -11.01 5.09 3.29
C ASP A 140 -12.53 5.10 3.58
N GLN A 141 -13.28 4.22 2.90
CA GLN A 141 -14.73 4.16 3.01
C GLN A 141 -15.23 2.83 3.59
N THR A 142 -14.65 1.71 3.16
CA THR A 142 -15.18 0.39 3.52
C THR A 142 -14.68 -0.13 4.86
N GLY A 143 -13.57 0.39 5.39
CA GLY A 143 -12.92 -0.12 6.59
C GLY A 143 -12.29 -1.52 6.44
N ARG A 144 -12.18 -2.02 5.20
CA ARG A 144 -11.60 -3.33 4.85
C ARG A 144 -10.13 -3.15 4.48
N THR A 145 -9.36 -4.23 4.61
CA THR A 145 -7.91 -4.23 4.31
C THR A 145 -7.57 -4.89 2.96
N ASP A 146 -8.55 -5.43 2.27
CA ASP A 146 -8.37 -6.24 1.05
C ASP A 146 -8.99 -5.63 -0.22
N THR A 147 -9.68 -4.50 -0.12
CA THR A 147 -10.42 -3.88 -1.23
C THR A 147 -9.53 -3.46 -2.39
N VAL A 148 -8.37 -2.86 -2.10
CA VAL A 148 -7.44 -2.40 -3.15
C VAL A 148 -6.74 -3.56 -3.85
N THR A 149 -6.36 -4.60 -3.08
CA THR A 149 -5.67 -5.79 -3.62
C THR A 149 -6.59 -6.73 -4.39
N GLN A 150 -7.90 -6.69 -4.12
CA GLN A 150 -8.92 -7.49 -4.84
C GLN A 150 -9.46 -6.81 -6.11
N GLY A 151 -9.02 -5.58 -6.43
CA GLY A 151 -9.41 -4.88 -7.66
C GLY A 151 -10.84 -4.34 -7.68
N ASN A 152 -11.46 -4.12 -6.53
CA ASN A 152 -12.76 -3.45 -6.45
C ASN A 152 -12.63 -1.96 -6.80
N GLU A 153 -13.03 -1.57 -8.00
CA GLU A 153 -12.80 -0.23 -8.57
C GLU A 153 -13.60 0.90 -7.90
N TYR A 154 -14.70 0.62 -7.23
CA TYR A 154 -15.68 1.63 -6.79
C TYR A 154 -15.28 2.46 -5.55
N SER A 155 -14.30 2.04 -4.78
CA SER A 155 -13.86 2.73 -3.56
C SER A 155 -12.40 3.19 -3.59
N ASN A 156 -11.66 2.88 -4.66
CA ASN A 156 -10.24 3.15 -4.74
C ASN A 156 -9.96 4.61 -5.12
N ARG A 157 -9.18 5.27 -4.30
CA ARG A 157 -8.64 6.61 -4.56
C ARG A 157 -7.15 6.54 -4.80
N THR A 158 -6.64 7.41 -5.66
CA THR A 158 -5.21 7.53 -5.91
C THR A 158 -4.71 8.90 -5.49
N LEU A 159 -3.64 8.93 -4.71
CA LEU A 159 -2.96 10.14 -4.27
C LEU A 159 -1.50 10.09 -4.72
N TYR A 160 -1.04 11.16 -5.36
CA TYR A 160 0.37 11.35 -5.73
C TYR A 160 1.01 12.34 -4.78
N ILE A 161 2.13 11.99 -4.18
CA ILE A 161 2.91 12.87 -3.31
C ILE A 161 4.34 12.89 -3.80
N LEU A 162 4.88 14.08 -4.08
CA LEU A 162 6.25 14.24 -4.52
C LEU A 162 7.21 13.75 -3.41
N ARG A 163 8.18 12.93 -3.78
CA ARG A 163 9.20 12.44 -2.85
C ARG A 163 10.01 13.60 -2.28
N GLY A 164 10.22 13.57 -0.97
CA GLY A 164 10.85 14.66 -0.23
C GLY A 164 9.89 15.76 0.23
N SER A 165 8.56 15.60 -0.01
CA SER A 165 7.54 16.56 0.44
C SER A 165 6.77 16.08 1.68
N THR A 166 7.20 15.04 2.34
CA THR A 166 6.50 14.42 3.49
C THR A 166 6.20 15.42 4.59
N GLU A 167 7.11 16.35 4.88
CA GLU A 167 6.92 17.36 5.92
C GLU A 167 5.81 18.36 5.60
N PHE A 168 5.52 18.58 4.32
CA PHE A 168 4.44 19.49 3.87
C PHE A 168 3.06 18.83 3.88
N VAL A 169 2.98 17.50 4.09
CA VAL A 169 1.72 16.78 4.16
C VAL A 169 0.96 17.13 5.43
N ARG A 170 -0.22 17.74 5.29
CA ARG A 170 -1.04 18.22 6.41
C ARG A 170 -1.84 17.13 7.11
N SER A 171 -2.23 16.10 6.37
CA SER A 171 -3.04 14.99 6.89
C SER A 171 -2.21 14.08 7.80
N PRO A 172 -2.56 13.91 9.10
CA PRO A 172 -1.78 13.08 10.02
C PRO A 172 -1.64 11.64 9.56
N ARG A 173 -2.72 11.03 9.03
CA ARG A 173 -2.72 9.64 8.55
C ARG A 173 -1.76 9.42 7.38
N PHE A 174 -1.72 10.34 6.40
CA PHE A 174 -0.79 10.23 5.28
C PHE A 174 0.64 10.57 5.70
N LYS A 175 0.83 11.53 6.60
CA LYS A 175 2.15 11.85 7.13
C LYS A 175 2.75 10.65 7.88
N ALA A 176 1.98 10.01 8.76
CA ALA A 176 2.39 8.80 9.46
C ALA A 176 2.74 7.66 8.50
N LEU A 177 1.90 7.45 7.46
CA LEU A 177 2.16 6.46 6.42
C LEU A 177 3.47 6.74 5.70
N LEU A 178 3.71 7.97 5.24
CA LEU A 178 4.93 8.31 4.50
C LEU A 178 6.19 8.16 5.35
N HIS A 179 6.16 8.56 6.62
CA HIS A 179 7.30 8.32 7.54
C HIS A 179 7.60 6.82 7.70
N SER A 180 6.56 5.97 7.71
CA SER A 180 6.73 4.52 7.76
C SER A 180 7.30 3.97 6.44
N VAL A 181 6.84 4.50 5.31
CA VAL A 181 7.36 4.13 3.97
C VAL A 181 8.83 4.51 3.83
N GLU A 182 9.23 5.71 4.25
CA GLU A 182 10.64 6.17 4.23
C GLU A 182 11.53 5.30 5.12
N GLU A 183 11.04 4.87 6.28
CA GLU A 183 11.75 3.93 7.14
C GLU A 183 11.96 2.57 6.44
N ILE A 184 10.91 2.04 5.79
CA ILE A 184 11.00 0.78 5.04
C ILE A 184 11.97 0.92 3.86
N GLU A 185 11.90 1.99 3.08
CA GLU A 185 12.82 2.23 1.97
C GLU A 185 14.29 2.21 2.43
N SER A 186 14.59 2.77 3.60
CA SER A 186 15.94 2.77 4.15
C SER A 186 16.47 1.35 4.42
N LEU A 187 15.59 0.42 4.83
CA LEU A 187 15.94 -0.99 5.05
C LEU A 187 16.18 -1.75 3.73
N PHE A 188 15.56 -1.29 2.64
CA PHE A 188 15.70 -1.89 1.30
C PHE A 188 16.70 -1.16 0.40
N ASN A 189 17.63 -0.38 0.96
CA ASN A 189 18.63 0.40 0.21
C ASN A 189 17.99 1.31 -0.85
N SER A 190 16.88 1.94 -0.52
CA SER A 190 16.15 2.90 -1.37
C SER A 190 15.72 2.32 -2.73
N ARG A 191 15.52 1.02 -2.82
CA ARG A 191 14.90 0.40 -4.00
C ARG A 191 13.43 0.80 -4.08
N PRO A 192 12.86 0.92 -5.28
CA PRO A 192 11.41 1.09 -5.44
C PRO A 192 10.67 -0.07 -4.82
N LEU A 193 9.64 0.24 -4.04
CA LEU A 193 8.87 -0.73 -3.29
C LEU A 193 7.37 -0.61 -3.60
N ASP A 194 6.70 -1.73 -3.50
CA ASP A 194 5.27 -1.93 -3.39
C ASP A 194 4.98 -2.35 -1.95
N ILE A 195 4.19 -1.56 -1.22
CA ILE A 195 3.95 -1.72 0.22
C ILE A 195 2.45 -1.78 0.49
N GLU A 196 1.96 -2.91 1.01
CA GLU A 196 0.59 -3.05 1.49
C GLU A 196 0.48 -2.56 2.94
N PHE A 197 -0.49 -1.70 3.19
CA PHE A 197 -0.65 -1.04 4.48
C PHE A 197 -2.10 -0.95 4.95
N ALA A 198 -2.27 -0.69 6.25
CA ALA A 198 -3.46 -0.09 6.83
C ALA A 198 -3.08 0.98 7.85
N VAL A 199 -4.00 1.91 8.09
CA VAL A 199 -3.89 2.94 9.12
C VAL A 199 -5.15 2.88 9.98
N ASP A 200 -4.99 2.84 11.28
CA ASP A 200 -6.11 2.85 12.23
C ASP A 200 -6.57 4.30 12.56
N PRO A 201 -7.67 4.47 13.31
CA PRO A 201 -8.16 5.80 13.71
C PRO A 201 -7.17 6.61 14.58
N LYS A 202 -6.17 5.97 15.18
CA LYS A 202 -5.11 6.63 15.95
C LYS A 202 -3.92 7.02 15.10
N SER A 203 -4.01 6.84 13.77
CA SER A 203 -2.91 7.01 12.81
C SER A 203 -1.76 6.02 13.02
N GLU A 204 -1.99 4.87 13.65
CA GLU A 204 -1.02 3.79 13.72
C GLU A 204 -1.00 3.05 12.39
N VAL A 205 0.20 2.86 11.85
CA VAL A 205 0.41 2.25 10.54
C VAL A 205 0.74 0.77 10.71
N TYR A 206 0.06 -0.07 9.95
CA TYR A 206 0.29 -1.52 9.88
C TYR A 206 0.78 -1.89 8.49
N ILE A 207 1.82 -2.72 8.42
CA ILE A 207 2.42 -3.19 7.18
C ILE A 207 2.11 -4.68 7.00
N PHE A 208 1.53 -5.02 5.86
CA PHE A 208 1.13 -6.38 5.51
C PHE A 208 2.06 -7.03 4.49
N GLN A 209 2.74 -6.22 3.69
CA GLN A 209 3.73 -6.65 2.70
C GLN A 209 4.61 -5.49 2.30
N ALA A 210 5.87 -5.77 1.98
CA ALA A 210 6.75 -4.86 1.25
C ALA A 210 7.62 -5.68 0.31
N ARG A 211 7.68 -5.30 -0.97
CA ARG A 211 8.47 -6.00 -1.98
C ARG A 211 9.08 -5.00 -2.97
N PRO A 212 10.25 -5.31 -3.55
CA PRO A 212 10.83 -4.51 -4.60
C PRO A 212 9.98 -4.51 -5.87
N ILE A 213 9.85 -3.33 -6.51
CA ILE A 213 9.27 -3.19 -7.84
C ILE A 213 10.37 -3.49 -8.86
N THR A 214 10.20 -4.53 -9.67
CA THR A 214 11.20 -4.98 -10.64
C THR A 214 11.05 -4.35 -12.02
N THR A 215 9.89 -3.75 -12.30
CA THR A 215 9.55 -3.18 -13.61
C THR A 215 10.11 -1.77 -13.86
N ILE A 216 10.62 -1.09 -12.84
CA ILE A 216 11.19 0.25 -12.97
C ILE A 216 12.63 0.12 -13.51
N LYS A 217 12.87 0.62 -14.72
CA LYS A 217 14.19 0.65 -15.37
C LYS A 217 15.16 1.57 -14.60
N ASP A 218 16.46 1.33 -14.74
CA ASP A 218 17.53 2.01 -14.00
C ASP A 218 17.68 3.53 -14.23
N ASP A 219 16.93 4.13 -15.15
CA ASP A 219 16.97 5.56 -15.48
C ASP A 219 16.15 6.48 -14.55
N LYS A 220 15.95 6.07 -13.30
CA LYS A 220 15.20 6.84 -12.29
C LYS A 220 15.76 8.23 -12.03
N ASN A 221 17.08 8.35 -12.04
CA ASN A 221 17.76 9.62 -11.71
C ASN A 221 17.51 10.66 -12.78
N SER A 222 17.58 10.30 -14.06
CA SER A 222 17.32 11.19 -15.18
C SER A 222 15.84 11.65 -15.20
N ALA A 223 14.90 10.72 -15.12
CA ALA A 223 13.47 11.04 -15.07
C ALA A 223 13.13 11.91 -13.85
N SER A 224 13.67 11.59 -12.67
CA SER A 224 13.44 12.35 -11.44
C SER A 224 14.00 13.76 -11.50
N GLN A 225 15.20 13.96 -12.06
CA GLN A 225 15.78 15.27 -12.24
C GLN A 225 14.98 16.13 -13.22
N LYS A 226 14.55 15.55 -14.35
CA LYS A 226 13.71 16.23 -15.34
C LYS A 226 12.38 16.68 -14.75
N VAL A 227 11.71 15.82 -14.00
CA VAL A 227 10.44 16.17 -13.33
C VAL A 227 10.64 17.29 -12.32
N ARG A 228 11.69 17.22 -11.48
CA ARG A 228 11.99 18.29 -10.51
C ARG A 228 12.26 19.62 -11.20
N SER A 229 13.09 19.65 -12.25
CA SER A 229 13.36 20.87 -13.01
C SER A 229 12.07 21.50 -13.57
N VAL A 230 11.18 20.69 -14.14
CA VAL A 230 9.89 21.17 -14.65
C VAL A 230 9.01 21.73 -13.52
N LEU A 231 8.99 21.05 -12.36
CA LEU A 231 8.21 21.53 -11.19
C LEU A 231 8.75 22.87 -10.67
N ASP A 232 10.07 23.03 -10.59
CA ASP A 232 10.74 24.29 -10.19
C ASP A 232 10.37 25.43 -11.15
N ASP A 233 10.34 25.17 -12.46
CA ASP A 233 9.94 26.16 -13.47
C ASP A 233 8.46 26.52 -13.37
N ILE A 234 7.59 25.55 -13.10
CA ILE A 234 6.15 25.75 -12.85
C ILE A 234 5.97 26.60 -11.59
N GLU A 235 6.69 26.30 -10.50
CA GLU A 235 6.59 27.06 -9.24
C GLU A 235 6.98 28.54 -9.45
N LYS A 236 8.09 28.80 -10.17
CA LYS A 236 8.49 30.15 -10.55
C LYS A 236 7.42 30.86 -11.38
N LEU A 237 6.85 30.16 -12.37
CA LEU A 237 5.78 30.71 -13.22
C LEU A 237 4.54 31.05 -12.40
N ILE A 238 4.14 30.16 -11.50
CA ILE A 238 2.99 30.37 -10.61
C ILE A 238 3.24 31.57 -9.69
N SER A 239 4.41 31.64 -9.04
CA SER A 239 4.73 32.72 -8.09
C SER A 239 4.65 34.09 -8.75
N VAL A 240 5.10 34.23 -9.99
CA VAL A 240 5.05 35.49 -10.75
C VAL A 240 3.63 35.82 -11.21
N ARG A 241 2.88 34.84 -11.73
CA ARG A 241 1.56 35.08 -12.31
C ARG A 241 0.45 35.16 -11.29
N PHE A 242 0.60 34.51 -10.15
CA PHE A 242 -0.41 34.45 -9.09
C PHE A 242 -0.32 35.58 -8.08
N GLY A 243 0.72 36.41 -8.16
CA GLY A 243 0.92 37.57 -7.30
C GLY A 243 -0.11 38.70 -7.54
N PRO A 244 -0.08 39.72 -6.69
CA PRO A 244 -0.96 40.88 -6.81
C PRO A 244 -0.74 41.60 -8.14
N LYS A 245 -1.79 42.13 -8.74
CA LYS A 245 -1.75 42.90 -9.99
C LYS A 245 -2.38 44.26 -9.81
N PRO A 246 -1.87 45.29 -10.53
CA PRO A 246 -2.48 46.63 -10.51
C PRO A 246 -3.97 46.58 -10.89
N GLY A 247 -4.77 47.29 -10.11
CA GLY A 247 -6.22 47.37 -10.35
C GLY A 247 -7.06 46.20 -9.83
N LEU A 248 -6.41 45.15 -9.23
CA LEU A 248 -7.13 44.09 -8.56
C LEU A 248 -6.97 44.19 -7.05
N LEU A 249 -8.06 43.95 -6.33
CA LEU A 249 -8.07 43.89 -4.87
C LEU A 249 -7.58 42.49 -4.42
N GLY A 250 -6.73 42.45 -3.38
CA GLY A 250 -6.24 41.23 -2.78
C GLY A 250 -4.79 40.88 -3.15
N ASN A 251 -4.28 39.79 -2.52
CA ASN A 251 -2.89 39.38 -2.61
C ASN A 251 -2.64 38.32 -3.69
N ARG A 252 -3.67 37.91 -4.41
CA ARG A 252 -3.61 36.87 -5.45
C ARG A 252 -4.44 37.31 -6.66
N SER A 253 -4.01 36.86 -7.83
CA SER A 253 -4.71 37.08 -9.08
C SER A 253 -5.07 35.75 -9.77
N VAL A 254 -5.90 35.84 -10.81
CA VAL A 254 -6.18 34.68 -11.67
C VAL A 254 -4.90 34.20 -12.32
N PHE A 255 -4.58 32.91 -12.17
CA PHE A 255 -3.35 32.31 -12.69
C PHE A 255 -3.37 32.11 -14.21
N GLY A 256 -4.52 31.72 -14.76
CA GLY A 256 -4.66 31.47 -16.17
C GLY A 256 -6.11 31.58 -16.63
N GLN A 257 -6.28 31.52 -17.92
CA GLN A 257 -7.59 31.48 -18.57
C GLN A 257 -7.62 30.22 -19.44
N MET A 258 -8.69 29.43 -19.33
CA MET A 258 -8.92 28.32 -20.24
C MET A 258 -9.37 28.91 -21.59
N PRO A 259 -8.70 28.58 -22.72
CA PRO A 259 -9.05 29.14 -24.02
C PRO A 259 -10.46 28.79 -24.49
N ASP A 260 -10.96 27.65 -24.05
CA ASP A 260 -12.26 27.08 -24.38
C ASP A 260 -13.31 27.23 -23.27
N TRP A 261 -13.00 27.99 -22.22
CA TRP A 261 -13.93 28.19 -21.10
C TRP A 261 -15.08 29.11 -21.50
N ASN A 262 -16.29 28.56 -21.47
CA ASN A 262 -17.52 29.32 -21.69
C ASN A 262 -18.30 29.44 -20.38
N PRO A 263 -18.28 30.60 -19.71
CA PRO A 263 -19.01 30.81 -18.47
C PRO A 263 -20.52 30.58 -18.59
N ALA A 264 -21.09 30.86 -19.76
CA ALA A 264 -22.53 30.70 -20.01
C ALA A 264 -22.95 29.23 -19.99
N GLU A 265 -22.09 28.30 -20.45
CA GLU A 265 -22.36 26.86 -20.41
C GLU A 265 -22.36 26.32 -18.96
N ILE A 266 -21.43 26.78 -18.14
CA ILE A 266 -21.38 26.39 -16.73
C ILE A 266 -22.56 26.93 -15.94
N ILE A 267 -22.91 28.19 -16.12
CA ILE A 267 -24.03 28.84 -15.42
C ILE A 267 -25.38 28.35 -15.94
N GLY A 268 -25.51 28.11 -17.24
CA GLY A 268 -26.77 27.69 -17.85
C GLY A 268 -27.15 26.24 -17.64
N GLN A 269 -26.19 25.36 -17.36
CA GLN A 269 -26.44 23.93 -17.18
C GLN A 269 -26.72 23.49 -15.75
N THR A 270 -26.42 24.31 -14.76
CA THR A 270 -26.63 23.95 -13.35
C THR A 270 -27.72 24.83 -12.74
N PRO A 271 -28.77 24.22 -12.15
CA PRO A 271 -29.76 24.97 -11.38
C PRO A 271 -29.21 25.55 -10.06
N ARG A 272 -27.92 25.32 -9.79
CA ARG A 272 -27.22 25.88 -8.61
C ARG A 272 -26.08 26.74 -9.08
N PRO A 273 -26.10 28.06 -8.73
CA PRO A 273 -24.93 28.89 -8.97
C PRO A 273 -23.73 28.30 -8.21
N LEU A 274 -22.59 28.26 -8.89
CA LEU A 274 -21.33 27.98 -8.21
C LEU A 274 -21.07 29.11 -7.23
N ALA A 275 -21.15 28.82 -5.93
CA ALA A 275 -20.81 29.74 -4.87
C ALA A 275 -19.31 29.98 -4.77
#